data_d06504722333c9d3095c47b408048267
#
_entry.id   d06504722333c9d3095c47b408048267
#
_cell.length_a   1.000
_cell.length_b   1.000
_cell.length_c   1.000
_cell.angle_alpha   90.00
_cell.angle_beta   90.00
_cell.angle_gamma   90.00
#
_symmetry.space_group_name_H-M   'P 1'
#
loop_
_entity.id
_entity.type
_entity.pdbx_description
1 polymer ?
#
loop_
_entity_poly.entity_id
_entity_poly.type
_entity_poly.pdbx_seq_one_letter_code
_entity_poly.pdbx_strand_id
1 'polypeptide(L)'
;MKLELIIPTKLSEIPLKHYQKFLLAAEKSTDEVFLAEKMIQIFCGIELKEVVNIPFKEVEALSIHFASLFQQKTEFKNRFTIAGVEFGFIPNLEEMSWGEYIDLEANISDLKTFNKAMAVMYRPIIEKHGDKYKIEPYVSSVNYAEVMEFAPLDIVLAAKVFFWNLENELLQATLYYLETEMTKSKEATMILAKELNLVNSGVGIKAYMQSLRETSQSLNKSQSFDLQQHLPSLLLKSKNKA
;
A
#
# COMPACT_ATOMS: atom_id res chain seq x y z
N MET A 1 -25.87 -29.58 6.45
CA MET A 1 -24.41 -29.62 6.70
C MET A 1 -24.09 -28.33 7.44
N LYS A 2 -23.44 -28.39 8.60
CA LYS A 2 -23.07 -27.18 9.34
C LYS A 2 -21.78 -26.67 8.74
N LEU A 3 -21.80 -25.52 8.08
CA LEU A 3 -20.60 -24.89 7.51
C LEU A 3 -19.86 -24.18 8.66
N GLU A 4 -18.61 -24.55 8.92
CA GLU A 4 -17.75 -23.86 9.84
C GLU A 4 -16.90 -22.85 9.06
N LEU A 5 -17.08 -21.56 9.32
CA LEU A 5 -16.34 -20.48 8.69
C LEU A 5 -15.26 -19.96 9.63
N ILE A 6 -14.03 -19.88 9.12
CA ILE A 6 -12.96 -19.14 9.78
C ILE A 6 -13.02 -17.70 9.27
N ILE A 7 -13.52 -16.79 10.10
CA ILE A 7 -13.70 -15.39 9.73
C ILE A 7 -12.54 -14.60 10.34
N PRO A 8 -11.68 -13.96 9.52
CA PRO A 8 -10.65 -13.06 10.02
C PRO A 8 -11.28 -11.93 10.86
N THR A 9 -10.74 -11.69 12.03
CA THR A 9 -11.20 -10.64 12.97
C THR A 9 -10.29 -9.41 12.95
N LYS A 10 -9.09 -9.56 12.39
CA LYS A 10 -8.06 -8.53 12.26
C LYS A 10 -7.42 -8.56 10.88
N LEU A 11 -6.95 -7.42 10.40
CA LEU A 11 -6.19 -7.33 9.15
C LEU A 11 -4.93 -8.21 9.15
N SER A 12 -4.30 -8.41 10.33
CA SER A 12 -3.13 -9.27 10.48
C SER A 12 -3.39 -10.75 10.20
N GLU A 13 -4.65 -11.19 10.19
CA GLU A 13 -5.06 -12.56 9.89
C GLU A 13 -5.28 -12.78 8.38
N ILE A 14 -5.27 -11.70 7.60
CA ILE A 14 -5.42 -11.74 6.14
C ILE A 14 -4.04 -11.64 5.50
N PRO A 15 -3.56 -12.69 4.79
CA PRO A 15 -2.31 -12.61 4.04
C PRO A 15 -2.45 -11.73 2.81
N LEU A 16 -1.37 -11.03 2.43
CA LEU A 16 -1.33 -10.18 1.24
C LEU A 16 -1.86 -10.88 -0.02
N LYS A 17 -1.50 -12.13 -0.26
CA LYS A 17 -1.97 -12.90 -1.42
C LYS A 17 -3.49 -13.00 -1.53
N HIS A 18 -4.20 -13.05 -0.39
CA HIS A 18 -5.67 -13.08 -0.41
C HIS A 18 -6.22 -11.72 -0.86
N TYR A 19 -5.63 -10.65 -0.38
CA TYR A 19 -6.00 -9.31 -0.81
C TYR A 19 -5.69 -9.07 -2.30
N GLN A 20 -4.51 -9.51 -2.79
CA GLN A 20 -4.15 -9.46 -4.21
C GLN A 20 -5.12 -10.25 -5.09
N LYS A 21 -5.54 -11.44 -4.67
CA LYS A 21 -6.58 -12.21 -5.39
C LYS A 21 -7.91 -11.49 -5.46
N PHE A 22 -8.30 -10.82 -4.36
CA PHE A 22 -9.53 -10.03 -4.33
C PHE A 22 -9.45 -8.82 -5.27
N LEU A 23 -8.34 -8.09 -5.29
CA LEU A 23 -8.12 -6.97 -6.22
C LEU A 23 -8.23 -7.40 -7.68
N LEU A 24 -7.63 -8.54 -8.05
CA LEU A 24 -7.74 -9.09 -9.40
C LEU A 24 -9.18 -9.48 -9.78
N ALA A 25 -10.02 -9.88 -8.82
CA ALA A 25 -11.43 -10.12 -9.06
C ALA A 25 -12.22 -8.80 -9.22
N ALA A 26 -11.90 -7.80 -8.41
CA ALA A 26 -12.53 -6.48 -8.44
C ALA A 26 -12.23 -5.69 -9.73
N GLU A 27 -11.05 -5.88 -10.32
CA GLU A 27 -10.74 -5.29 -11.63
C GLU A 27 -11.55 -5.89 -12.79
N LYS A 28 -11.93 -7.16 -12.66
CA LYS A 28 -12.65 -7.89 -13.72
C LYS A 28 -14.16 -7.70 -13.68
N SER A 29 -14.71 -7.24 -12.57
CA SER A 29 -16.15 -7.11 -12.39
C SER A 29 -16.48 -5.97 -11.44
N THR A 30 -17.51 -5.22 -11.79
CA THR A 30 -18.15 -4.20 -10.91
C THR A 30 -19.45 -4.73 -10.29
N ASP A 31 -19.78 -6.01 -10.49
CA ASP A 31 -20.96 -6.64 -9.92
C ASP A 31 -20.76 -6.81 -8.40
N GLU A 32 -21.57 -6.10 -7.62
CA GLU A 32 -21.49 -6.07 -6.17
C GLU A 32 -21.76 -7.43 -5.52
N VAL A 33 -22.67 -8.23 -6.11
CA VAL A 33 -22.99 -9.57 -5.59
C VAL A 33 -21.80 -10.49 -5.81
N PHE A 34 -21.25 -10.48 -7.02
CA PHE A 34 -20.04 -11.23 -7.34
C PHE A 34 -18.85 -10.85 -6.46
N LEU A 35 -18.65 -9.55 -6.20
CA LEU A 35 -17.57 -9.08 -5.34
C LEU A 35 -17.77 -9.50 -3.88
N ALA A 36 -18.99 -9.48 -3.37
CA ALA A 36 -19.30 -9.98 -2.02
C ALA A 36 -19.02 -11.47 -1.89
N GLU A 37 -19.43 -12.28 -2.89
CA GLU A 37 -19.14 -13.72 -2.94
C GLU A 37 -17.62 -13.99 -2.98
N LYS A 38 -16.87 -13.24 -3.82
CA LYS A 38 -15.42 -13.37 -3.95
C LYS A 38 -14.69 -12.95 -2.67
N MET A 39 -15.16 -11.93 -2.01
CA MET A 39 -14.62 -11.47 -0.73
C MET A 39 -14.74 -12.56 0.34
N ILE A 40 -15.92 -13.15 0.50
CA ILE A 40 -16.15 -14.25 1.44
C ILE A 40 -15.35 -15.48 1.05
N GLN A 41 -15.39 -15.88 -0.23
CA GLN A 41 -14.63 -17.01 -0.75
C GLN A 41 -13.14 -16.91 -0.40
N ILE A 42 -12.54 -15.76 -0.68
CA ILE A 42 -11.09 -15.56 -0.57
C ILE A 42 -10.67 -15.39 0.88
N PHE A 43 -11.38 -14.56 1.65
CA PHE A 43 -10.94 -14.22 3.01
C PHE A 43 -11.35 -15.25 4.06
N CYS A 44 -12.45 -15.99 3.85
CA CYS A 44 -12.82 -17.10 4.71
C CYS A 44 -12.24 -18.46 4.26
N GLY A 45 -11.59 -18.51 3.08
CA GLY A 45 -10.93 -19.72 2.57
C GLY A 45 -11.88 -20.85 2.20
N ILE A 46 -13.11 -20.55 1.76
CA ILE A 46 -14.13 -21.54 1.38
C ILE A 46 -14.34 -21.59 -0.13
N GLU A 47 -14.96 -22.66 -0.63
CA GLU A 47 -15.26 -22.75 -2.05
C GLU A 47 -16.51 -21.93 -2.44
N LEU A 48 -16.55 -21.40 -3.67
CA LEU A 48 -17.68 -20.59 -4.14
C LEU A 48 -19.04 -21.31 -4.03
N LYS A 49 -19.06 -22.63 -4.27
CA LYS A 49 -20.27 -23.46 -4.10
C LYS A 49 -20.80 -23.47 -2.65
N GLU A 50 -19.95 -23.18 -1.68
CA GLU A 50 -20.32 -23.08 -0.26
C GLU A 50 -20.87 -21.69 0.05
N VAL A 51 -20.28 -20.64 -0.56
CA VAL A 51 -20.74 -19.26 -0.39
C VAL A 51 -22.20 -19.10 -0.81
N VAL A 52 -22.59 -19.68 -1.93
CA VAL A 52 -23.99 -19.59 -2.43
C VAL A 52 -25.03 -20.25 -1.52
N ASN A 53 -24.60 -21.10 -0.59
CA ASN A 53 -25.46 -21.73 0.41
C ASN A 53 -25.56 -20.94 1.73
N ILE A 54 -24.78 -19.84 1.86
CA ILE A 54 -24.85 -18.96 3.05
C ILE A 54 -26.13 -18.12 2.97
N PRO A 55 -26.92 -18.03 4.06
CA PRO A 55 -28.08 -17.16 4.07
C PRO A 55 -27.72 -15.71 3.76
N PHE A 56 -28.54 -15.02 2.96
CA PHE A 56 -28.29 -13.63 2.52
C PHE A 56 -27.93 -12.68 3.68
N LYS A 57 -28.65 -12.80 4.81
CA LYS A 57 -28.39 -12.00 6.01
C LYS A 57 -26.97 -12.18 6.56
N GLU A 58 -26.43 -13.39 6.48
CA GLU A 58 -25.07 -13.70 6.92
C GLU A 58 -24.04 -13.14 5.93
N VAL A 59 -24.31 -13.21 4.62
CA VAL A 59 -23.49 -12.59 3.57
C VAL A 59 -23.41 -11.08 3.80
N GLU A 60 -24.53 -10.42 4.09
CA GLU A 60 -24.59 -9.00 4.42
C GLU A 60 -23.76 -8.68 5.66
N ALA A 61 -23.92 -9.46 6.73
CA ALA A 61 -23.16 -9.27 7.97
C ALA A 61 -21.65 -9.45 7.77
N LEU A 62 -21.22 -10.47 7.03
CA LEU A 62 -19.81 -10.70 6.67
C LEU A 62 -19.24 -9.54 5.85
N SER A 63 -20.02 -9.06 4.89
CA SER A 63 -19.61 -7.93 4.06
C SER A 63 -19.39 -6.66 4.90
N ILE A 64 -20.31 -6.33 5.81
CA ILE A 64 -20.18 -5.20 6.76
C ILE A 64 -18.94 -5.40 7.64
N HIS A 65 -18.72 -6.62 8.15
CA HIS A 65 -17.56 -6.96 8.95
C HIS A 65 -16.26 -6.68 8.22
N PHE A 66 -16.06 -7.20 6.99
CA PHE A 66 -14.87 -6.95 6.20
C PHE A 66 -14.70 -5.47 5.86
N ALA A 67 -15.78 -4.74 5.53
CA ALA A 67 -15.71 -3.30 5.32
C ALA A 67 -15.17 -2.56 6.55
N SER A 68 -15.59 -2.97 7.74
CA SER A 68 -15.09 -2.38 9.00
C SER A 68 -13.62 -2.70 9.26
N LEU A 69 -13.17 -3.92 8.92
CA LEU A 69 -11.76 -4.31 9.04
C LEU A 69 -10.87 -3.44 8.16
N PHE A 70 -11.25 -3.24 6.89
CA PHE A 70 -10.46 -2.44 5.95
C PHE A 70 -10.46 -0.93 6.27
N GLN A 71 -11.34 -0.45 7.15
CA GLN A 71 -11.33 0.93 7.64
C GLN A 71 -10.44 1.14 8.88
N GLN A 72 -9.90 0.06 9.45
CA GLN A 72 -9.02 0.17 10.62
C GLN A 72 -7.71 0.89 10.25
N LYS A 73 -7.29 1.78 11.15
CA LYS A 73 -5.98 2.40 11.02
C LYS A 73 -4.90 1.37 11.31
N THR A 74 -3.89 1.34 10.48
CA THR A 74 -2.71 0.48 10.64
C THR A 74 -1.53 1.31 11.12
N GLU A 75 -0.70 0.74 11.99
CA GLU A 75 0.52 1.36 12.48
C GLU A 75 1.74 0.72 11.83
N PHE A 76 2.69 1.55 11.41
CA PHE A 76 3.92 1.08 10.82
C PHE A 76 4.76 0.30 11.84
N LYS A 77 5.24 -0.86 11.43
CA LYS A 77 6.07 -1.73 12.27
C LYS A 77 7.39 -2.04 11.55
N ASN A 78 8.48 -1.79 12.23
CA ASN A 78 9.81 -2.08 11.71
C ASN A 78 10.12 -3.58 11.62
N ARG A 79 9.37 -4.42 12.30
CA ARG A 79 9.63 -5.87 12.38
C ARG A 79 8.33 -6.65 12.44
N PHE A 80 8.33 -7.82 11.82
CA PHE A 80 7.25 -8.81 11.94
C PHE A 80 7.78 -10.22 11.62
N THR A 81 6.97 -11.24 11.89
CA THR A 81 7.39 -12.64 11.72
C THR A 81 6.49 -13.36 10.72
N ILE A 82 7.09 -14.11 9.79
CA ILE A 82 6.40 -15.05 8.90
C ILE A 82 7.05 -16.43 9.09
N ALA A 83 6.24 -17.44 9.36
CA ALA A 83 6.68 -18.82 9.51
C ALA A 83 7.90 -19.00 10.44
N GLY A 84 7.98 -18.22 11.52
CA GLY A 84 9.07 -18.26 12.49
C GLY A 84 10.33 -17.48 12.12
N VAL A 85 10.38 -16.89 10.91
CA VAL A 85 11.48 -16.01 10.49
C VAL A 85 11.07 -14.56 10.76
N GLU A 86 11.92 -13.81 11.47
CA GLU A 86 11.71 -12.40 11.72
C GLU A 86 12.29 -11.56 10.59
N PHE A 87 11.46 -10.69 10.04
CA PHE A 87 11.81 -9.73 9.00
C PHE A 87 11.90 -8.32 9.59
N GLY A 88 12.94 -7.59 9.19
CA GLY A 88 13.19 -6.21 9.58
C GLY A 88 13.10 -5.27 8.38
N PHE A 89 12.53 -4.10 8.61
CA PHE A 89 12.53 -3.00 7.64
C PHE A 89 13.95 -2.48 7.40
N ILE A 90 14.25 -1.94 6.23
CA ILE A 90 15.52 -1.29 5.92
C ILE A 90 15.85 -0.28 7.04
N PRO A 91 16.97 -0.46 7.77
CA PRO A 91 17.28 0.39 8.93
C PRO A 91 17.57 1.84 8.58
N ASN A 92 18.13 2.07 7.38
CA ASN A 92 18.47 3.40 6.88
C ASN A 92 18.12 3.50 5.39
N LEU A 93 17.12 4.29 5.06
CA LEU A 93 16.68 4.50 3.67
C LEU A 93 17.70 5.29 2.84
N GLU A 94 18.54 6.12 3.47
CA GLU A 94 19.57 6.90 2.78
C GLU A 94 20.71 6.01 2.25
N GLU A 95 20.90 4.82 2.84
CA GLU A 95 21.88 3.84 2.41
C GLU A 95 21.33 2.81 1.42
N MET A 96 20.11 3.03 0.93
CA MET A 96 19.48 2.13 -0.06
C MET A 96 20.33 2.08 -1.33
N SER A 97 20.64 0.87 -1.78
CA SER A 97 21.35 0.66 -3.03
C SER A 97 20.50 1.03 -4.24
N TRP A 98 21.16 1.31 -5.37
CA TRP A 98 20.46 1.62 -6.62
C TRP A 98 19.52 0.49 -7.07
N GLY A 99 19.91 -0.77 -6.86
CA GLY A 99 19.05 -1.92 -7.17
C GLY A 99 17.79 -2.00 -6.30
N GLU A 100 17.95 -1.74 -4.98
CA GLU A 100 16.81 -1.66 -4.05
C GLU A 100 15.83 -0.55 -4.46
N TYR A 101 16.36 0.63 -4.81
CA TYR A 101 15.57 1.77 -5.25
C TYR A 101 14.75 1.45 -6.51
N ILE A 102 15.38 0.92 -7.57
CA ILE A 102 14.69 0.58 -8.82
C ILE A 102 13.60 -0.46 -8.59
N ASP A 103 13.91 -1.53 -7.84
CA ASP A 103 12.96 -2.61 -7.60
C ASP A 103 11.80 -2.15 -6.69
N LEU A 104 12.07 -1.26 -5.74
CA LEU A 104 11.04 -0.66 -4.91
C LEU A 104 10.12 0.23 -5.74
N GLU A 105 10.66 1.17 -6.52
CA GLU A 105 9.91 2.10 -7.37
C GLU A 105 9.01 1.35 -8.35
N ALA A 106 9.53 0.28 -8.97
CA ALA A 106 8.78 -0.52 -9.93
C ALA A 106 7.57 -1.26 -9.33
N ASN A 107 7.54 -1.51 -8.00
CA ASN A 107 6.55 -2.38 -7.38
C ASN A 107 5.72 -1.72 -6.26
N ILE A 108 6.07 -0.51 -5.81
CA ILE A 108 5.44 0.13 -4.64
C ILE A 108 4.05 0.71 -4.95
N SER A 109 3.81 1.12 -6.17
CA SER A 109 2.55 1.76 -6.59
C SER A 109 1.39 0.78 -6.73
N ASP A 110 1.65 -0.45 -7.17
CA ASP A 110 0.62 -1.46 -7.46
C ASP A 110 0.58 -2.55 -6.37
N LEU A 111 -0.55 -2.64 -5.68
CA LEU A 111 -0.78 -3.67 -4.66
C LEU A 111 -0.70 -5.11 -5.21
N LYS A 112 -0.88 -5.32 -6.51
CA LYS A 112 -0.75 -6.65 -7.12
C LYS A 112 0.69 -7.14 -7.17
N THR A 113 1.66 -6.24 -7.22
CA THR A 113 3.09 -6.54 -7.19
C THR A 113 3.76 -6.14 -5.87
N PHE A 114 2.98 -5.68 -4.91
CA PHE A 114 3.49 -5.12 -3.66
C PHE A 114 4.24 -6.13 -2.78
N ASN A 115 4.02 -7.44 -2.98
CA ASN A 115 4.85 -8.49 -2.37
C ASN A 115 6.33 -8.35 -2.75
N LYS A 116 6.66 -7.89 -3.96
CA LYS A 116 8.03 -7.58 -4.38
C LYS A 116 8.56 -6.32 -3.69
N ALA A 117 7.75 -5.27 -3.58
CA ALA A 117 8.11 -4.09 -2.80
C ALA A 117 8.38 -4.46 -1.33
N MET A 118 7.52 -5.29 -0.71
CA MET A 118 7.73 -5.82 0.63
C MET A 118 9.05 -6.59 0.76
N ALA A 119 9.43 -7.37 -0.26
CA ALA A 119 10.69 -8.13 -0.28
C ALA A 119 11.94 -7.24 -0.37
N VAL A 120 11.81 -6.04 -0.95
CA VAL A 120 12.87 -5.03 -0.90
C VAL A 120 12.94 -4.39 0.48
N MET A 121 11.80 -3.97 1.02
CA MET A 121 11.70 -3.20 2.26
C MET A 121 11.98 -4.02 3.51
N TYR A 122 11.58 -5.29 3.52
CA TYR A 122 11.70 -6.18 4.67
C TYR A 122 12.49 -7.42 4.30
N ARG A 123 13.56 -7.66 5.02
CA ARG A 123 14.44 -8.85 4.84
C ARG A 123 14.66 -9.55 6.16
N PRO A 124 15.06 -10.83 6.14
CA PRO A 124 15.38 -11.56 7.37
C PRO A 124 16.39 -10.80 8.23
N ILE A 125 16.13 -10.76 9.52
CA ILE A 125 17.08 -10.20 10.49
C ILE A 125 18.15 -11.25 10.76
N ILE A 126 19.41 -10.90 10.50
CA ILE A 126 20.58 -11.77 10.69
C ILE A 126 21.33 -11.47 11.99
N GLU A 127 21.20 -10.28 12.53
CA GLU A 127 21.89 -9.85 13.75
C GLU A 127 21.03 -8.87 14.54
N LYS A 128 21.00 -9.00 15.87
CA LYS A 128 20.26 -8.10 16.78
C LYS A 128 21.13 -7.64 17.94
N HIS A 129 21.05 -6.34 18.24
CA HIS A 129 21.67 -5.72 19.41
C HIS A 129 20.67 -4.73 20.05
N GLY A 130 19.88 -5.20 21.00
CA GLY A 130 18.78 -4.44 21.57
C GLY A 130 17.72 -4.11 20.52
N ASP A 131 17.44 -2.82 20.34
CA ASP A 131 16.48 -2.35 19.31
C ASP A 131 17.09 -2.23 17.91
N LYS A 132 18.41 -2.24 17.80
CA LYS A 132 19.09 -2.21 16.51
C LYS A 132 19.20 -3.62 15.93
N TYR A 133 19.10 -3.70 14.61
CA TYR A 133 19.24 -4.97 13.90
C TYR A 133 19.92 -4.76 12.54
N LYS A 134 20.48 -5.83 12.01
CA LYS A 134 20.93 -5.93 10.62
C LYS A 134 20.04 -6.89 9.88
N ILE A 135 19.71 -6.54 8.66
CA ILE A 135 18.96 -7.37 7.73
C ILE A 135 19.92 -8.00 6.73
N GLU A 136 19.47 -9.09 6.13
CA GLU A 136 20.22 -9.77 5.08
C GLU A 136 20.51 -8.80 3.92
N PRO A 137 21.74 -8.86 3.31
CA PRO A 137 22.07 -8.05 2.15
C PRO A 137 21.07 -8.22 1.02
N TYR A 138 20.79 -7.14 0.31
CA TYR A 138 19.90 -7.18 -0.84
C TYR A 138 20.53 -7.94 -2.02
N VAL A 139 19.76 -8.83 -2.62
CA VAL A 139 20.14 -9.55 -3.84
C VAL A 139 19.15 -9.25 -4.96
N SER A 140 17.85 -9.38 -4.67
CA SER A 140 16.77 -9.16 -5.65
C SER A 140 15.41 -9.12 -4.94
N SER A 141 14.46 -8.38 -5.49
CA SER A 141 13.06 -8.36 -5.03
C SER A 141 12.37 -9.72 -5.17
N VAL A 142 12.90 -10.61 -6.01
CA VAL A 142 12.33 -11.95 -6.24
C VAL A 142 12.61 -12.89 -5.09
N ASN A 143 13.76 -12.75 -4.39
CA ASN A 143 14.20 -13.70 -3.36
C ASN A 143 13.16 -14.02 -2.28
N TYR A 144 12.44 -13.01 -1.82
CA TYR A 144 11.42 -13.16 -0.76
C TYR A 144 10.01 -12.80 -1.22
N ALA A 145 9.80 -12.55 -2.51
CA ALA A 145 8.50 -12.13 -3.04
C ALA A 145 7.38 -13.15 -2.72
N GLU A 146 7.65 -14.44 -2.87
CA GLU A 146 6.70 -15.52 -2.55
C GLU A 146 6.42 -15.60 -1.04
N VAL A 147 7.44 -15.39 -0.21
CA VAL A 147 7.27 -15.36 1.25
C VAL A 147 6.44 -14.14 1.65
N MET A 148 6.67 -12.99 1.04
CA MET A 148 5.93 -11.75 1.30
C MET A 148 4.45 -11.80 0.85
N GLU A 149 4.05 -12.75 0.03
CA GLU A 149 2.64 -13.03 -0.23
C GLU A 149 1.87 -13.43 1.04
N PHE A 150 2.58 -13.95 2.04
CA PHE A 150 2.03 -14.31 3.35
C PHE A 150 2.18 -13.20 4.39
N ALA A 151 2.71 -12.04 4.02
CA ALA A 151 2.81 -10.90 4.93
C ALA A 151 1.41 -10.50 5.46
N PRO A 152 1.29 -10.22 6.76
CA PRO A 152 0.04 -9.72 7.35
C PRO A 152 -0.40 -8.42 6.70
N LEU A 153 -1.67 -8.32 6.34
CA LEU A 153 -2.19 -7.18 5.58
C LEU A 153 -2.08 -5.85 6.33
N ASP A 154 -2.15 -5.85 7.67
CA ASP A 154 -1.92 -4.66 8.49
C ASP A 154 -0.50 -4.09 8.30
N ILE A 155 0.52 -4.96 8.22
CA ILE A 155 1.90 -4.56 7.95
C ILE A 155 2.04 -3.98 6.54
N VAL A 156 1.46 -4.66 5.56
CA VAL A 156 1.51 -4.26 4.15
C VAL A 156 0.88 -2.88 3.94
N LEU A 157 -0.32 -2.67 4.48
CA LEU A 157 -1.03 -1.39 4.35
C LEU A 157 -0.31 -0.27 5.11
N ALA A 158 0.25 -0.58 6.29
CA ALA A 158 1.04 0.40 7.04
C ALA A 158 2.32 0.80 6.30
N ALA A 159 3.02 -0.16 5.67
CA ALA A 159 4.19 0.13 4.85
C ALA A 159 3.83 1.00 3.63
N LYS A 160 2.71 0.70 2.95
CA LYS A 160 2.22 1.53 1.83
C LYS A 160 1.93 2.97 2.27
N VAL A 161 1.23 3.14 3.40
CA VAL A 161 0.92 4.47 3.96
C VAL A 161 2.19 5.21 4.38
N PHE A 162 3.19 4.51 4.94
CA PHE A 162 4.48 5.09 5.31
C PHE A 162 5.18 5.71 4.09
N PHE A 163 5.32 4.98 2.99
CA PHE A 163 5.97 5.51 1.78
C PHE A 163 5.15 6.63 1.14
N TRP A 164 3.85 6.52 1.12
CA TRP A 164 2.99 7.57 0.64
C TRP A 164 3.16 8.88 1.44
N ASN A 165 3.26 8.81 2.77
CA ASN A 165 3.55 9.96 3.61
C ASN A 165 4.95 10.53 3.30
N LEU A 166 5.96 9.67 3.15
CA LEU A 166 7.33 10.08 2.82
C LEU A 166 7.39 10.83 1.48
N GLU A 167 6.71 10.33 0.45
CA GLU A 167 6.62 10.99 -0.85
C GLU A 167 5.94 12.37 -0.74
N ASN A 168 4.85 12.47 0.01
CA ASN A 168 4.19 13.76 0.24
C ASN A 168 5.06 14.76 1.00
N GLU A 169 5.75 14.32 2.05
CA GLU A 169 6.66 15.18 2.81
C GLU A 169 7.79 15.69 1.92
N LEU A 170 8.37 14.83 1.08
CA LEU A 170 9.41 15.21 0.13
C LEU A 170 8.90 16.24 -0.89
N LEU A 171 7.71 16.03 -1.46
CA LEU A 171 7.07 16.97 -2.37
C LEU A 171 6.82 18.33 -1.73
N GLN A 172 6.29 18.35 -0.50
CA GLN A 172 6.06 19.59 0.24
C GLN A 172 7.36 20.31 0.56
N ALA A 173 8.40 19.60 0.99
CA ALA A 173 9.72 20.17 1.25
C ALA A 173 10.33 20.77 -0.02
N THR A 174 10.20 20.08 -1.17
CA THR A 174 10.67 20.57 -2.47
C THR A 174 9.92 21.84 -2.89
N LEU A 175 8.61 21.86 -2.76
CA LEU A 175 7.80 23.04 -3.06
C LEU A 175 8.19 24.23 -2.18
N TYR A 176 8.32 24.01 -0.88
CA TYR A 176 8.73 25.04 0.07
C TYR A 176 10.13 25.60 -0.26
N TYR A 177 11.09 24.74 -0.59
CA TYR A 177 12.43 25.16 -1.00
C TYR A 177 12.37 26.02 -2.26
N LEU A 178 11.67 25.59 -3.31
CA LEU A 178 11.52 26.35 -4.54
C LEU A 178 10.86 27.71 -4.32
N GLU A 179 9.79 27.77 -3.52
CA GLU A 179 9.10 29.03 -3.20
C GLU A 179 10.04 30.00 -2.44
N THR A 180 10.82 29.48 -1.50
CA THR A 180 11.75 30.27 -0.71
C THR A 180 12.89 30.82 -1.58
N GLU A 181 13.46 30.00 -2.47
CA GLU A 181 14.54 30.44 -3.38
C GLU A 181 14.04 31.46 -4.43
N MET A 182 12.82 31.29 -4.93
CA MET A 182 12.21 32.28 -5.85
C MET A 182 12.00 33.64 -5.20
N THR A 183 11.83 33.70 -3.89
CA THR A 183 11.65 34.98 -3.17
C THR A 183 12.97 35.69 -2.87
N LYS A 184 14.10 34.96 -2.83
CA LYS A 184 15.42 35.50 -2.45
C LYS A 184 16.12 36.27 -3.57
N SER A 185 16.04 35.81 -4.81
CA SER A 185 16.71 36.45 -5.95
C SER A 185 16.23 35.92 -7.31
N LYS A 186 16.10 36.82 -8.32
CA LYS A 186 15.88 36.42 -9.71
C LYS A 186 17.03 35.60 -10.27
N GLU A 187 18.23 35.86 -9.81
CA GLU A 187 19.46 35.19 -10.23
C GLU A 187 19.53 33.73 -9.75
N ALA A 188 19.20 33.48 -8.48
CA ALA A 188 19.06 32.13 -7.92
C ALA A 188 17.99 31.32 -8.64
N THR A 189 16.87 31.95 -9.03
CA THR A 189 15.79 31.32 -9.78
C THR A 189 16.27 30.86 -11.17
N MET A 190 17.14 31.62 -11.85
CA MET A 190 17.71 31.25 -13.15
C MET A 190 18.69 30.08 -13.02
N ILE A 191 19.52 30.07 -11.96
CA ILE A 191 20.47 28.97 -11.69
C ILE A 191 19.69 27.68 -11.42
N LEU A 192 18.68 27.72 -10.58
CA LEU A 192 17.83 26.58 -10.24
C LEU A 192 17.10 26.01 -11.47
N ALA A 193 16.59 26.89 -12.34
CA ALA A 193 15.96 26.48 -13.60
C ALA A 193 16.94 25.74 -14.53
N LYS A 194 18.20 26.16 -14.54
CA LYS A 194 19.28 25.55 -15.33
C LYS A 194 19.68 24.17 -14.77
N GLU A 195 19.84 24.07 -13.46
CA GLU A 195 20.18 22.79 -12.79
C GLU A 195 19.08 21.75 -12.94
N LEU A 196 17.82 22.15 -12.88
CA LEU A 196 16.67 21.27 -13.11
C LEU A 196 16.39 20.98 -14.59
N ASN A 197 17.26 21.43 -15.51
CA ASN A 197 17.08 21.31 -16.99
C ASN A 197 15.77 21.90 -17.52
N LEU A 198 15.11 22.80 -16.76
CA LEU A 198 13.81 23.36 -17.13
C LEU A 198 13.90 24.40 -18.24
N VAL A 199 15.07 25.03 -18.40
CA VAL A 199 15.30 26.07 -19.40
C VAL A 199 15.26 25.49 -20.81
N ASN A 200 15.78 24.27 -20.99
CA ASN A 200 15.86 23.61 -22.31
C ASN A 200 14.55 22.92 -22.72
N SER A 201 13.63 22.69 -21.79
CA SER A 201 12.34 22.04 -22.06
C SER A 201 11.19 23.03 -22.31
N GLY A 202 11.45 24.35 -22.24
CA GLY A 202 10.43 25.38 -22.35
C GLY A 202 9.45 25.44 -21.15
N VAL A 203 9.71 24.62 -20.12
CA VAL A 203 8.90 24.57 -18.91
C VAL A 203 9.51 25.47 -17.85
N GLY A 204 8.83 26.54 -17.49
CA GLY A 204 9.28 27.46 -16.42
C GLY A 204 9.12 26.83 -15.03
N ILE A 205 9.89 27.33 -14.05
CA ILE A 205 9.81 26.88 -12.64
C ILE A 205 8.36 26.89 -12.12
N LYS A 206 7.56 27.88 -12.50
CA LYS A 206 6.14 27.96 -12.11
C LYS A 206 5.33 26.77 -12.62
N ALA A 207 5.54 26.32 -13.85
CA ALA A 207 4.86 25.16 -14.41
C ALA A 207 5.31 23.87 -13.72
N TYR A 208 6.61 23.74 -13.40
CA TYR A 208 7.13 22.62 -12.60
C TYR A 208 6.52 22.57 -11.19
N MET A 209 6.48 23.71 -10.48
CA MET A 209 5.81 23.80 -9.18
C MET A 209 4.32 23.46 -9.25
N GLN A 210 3.66 23.86 -10.32
CA GLN A 210 2.25 23.50 -10.56
C GLN A 210 2.11 21.99 -10.74
N SER A 211 2.98 21.36 -11.51
CA SER A 211 3.02 19.90 -11.69
C SER A 211 3.25 19.18 -10.35
N LEU A 212 4.18 19.65 -9.51
CA LEU A 212 4.41 19.08 -8.17
C LEU A 212 3.17 19.21 -7.27
N ARG A 213 2.45 20.34 -7.30
CA ARG A 213 1.20 20.52 -6.56
C ARG A 213 0.10 19.58 -7.04
N GLU A 214 -0.04 19.40 -8.35
CA GLU A 214 -0.99 18.47 -8.95
C GLU A 214 -0.66 17.01 -8.57
N THR A 215 0.62 16.66 -8.57
CA THR A 215 1.11 15.34 -8.12
C THR A 215 0.76 15.13 -6.64
N SER A 216 1.04 16.11 -5.76
CA SER A 216 0.69 16.03 -4.35
C SER A 216 -0.82 15.90 -4.13
N GLN A 217 -1.64 16.64 -4.88
CA GLN A 217 -3.10 16.51 -4.82
C GLN A 217 -3.61 15.15 -5.32
N SER A 218 -2.97 14.61 -6.36
CA SER A 218 -3.27 13.27 -6.87
C SER A 218 -2.92 12.19 -5.85
N LEU A 219 -1.75 12.27 -5.21
CA LEU A 219 -1.33 11.39 -4.13
C LEU A 219 -2.32 11.45 -2.96
N ASN A 220 -2.72 12.65 -2.53
CA ASN A 220 -3.71 12.82 -1.46
C ASN A 220 -5.08 12.19 -1.77
N LYS A 221 -5.49 12.20 -3.04
CA LYS A 221 -6.72 11.51 -3.47
C LYS A 221 -6.54 9.99 -3.50
N SER A 222 -5.37 9.49 -3.86
CA SER A 222 -5.11 8.05 -3.97
C SER A 222 -5.07 7.33 -2.62
N GLN A 223 -4.76 8.04 -1.52
CA GLN A 223 -4.76 7.45 -0.18
C GLN A 223 -6.13 6.90 0.27
N SER A 224 -7.22 7.57 -0.13
CA SER A 224 -8.58 7.13 0.20
C SER A 224 -9.15 6.13 -0.81
N PHE A 225 -8.41 5.88 -1.90
CA PHE A 225 -8.94 5.28 -3.12
C PHE A 225 -8.95 3.74 -3.10
N ASP A 226 -7.85 3.11 -2.64
CA ASP A 226 -7.63 1.70 -2.92
C ASP A 226 -8.51 0.72 -2.13
N LEU A 227 -8.87 1.06 -0.90
CA LEU A 227 -9.62 0.15 -0.03
C LEU A 227 -11.13 0.32 -0.12
N GLN A 228 -11.61 1.56 -0.29
CA GLN A 228 -13.05 1.84 -0.29
C GLN A 228 -13.72 1.64 -1.65
N GLN A 229 -13.00 1.82 -2.76
CA GLN A 229 -13.59 1.72 -4.10
C GLN A 229 -13.92 0.30 -4.54
N HIS A 230 -13.21 -0.70 -4.01
CA HIS A 230 -13.44 -2.10 -4.35
C HIS A 230 -14.36 -2.83 -3.38
N LEU A 231 -14.80 -2.17 -2.32
CA LEU A 231 -15.82 -2.75 -1.43
C LEU A 231 -17.20 -2.61 -2.07
N PRO A 232 -18.00 -3.69 -2.09
CA PRO A 232 -19.35 -3.64 -2.64
C PRO A 232 -20.19 -2.54 -2.01
N SER A 233 -20.87 -1.70 -2.79
CA SER A 233 -21.68 -0.56 -2.32
C SER A 233 -22.95 -0.99 -1.57
N LEU A 234 -23.30 -2.28 -1.61
CA LEU A 234 -24.28 -2.91 -0.71
C LEU A 234 -24.02 -2.55 0.77
N LEU A 235 -22.76 -2.23 1.10
CA LEU A 235 -22.29 -1.90 2.43
C LEU A 235 -22.58 -0.46 2.85
N LEU A 236 -22.76 0.44 1.89
CA LEU A 236 -22.93 1.88 2.14
C LEU A 236 -24.39 2.29 2.31
N LYS A 237 -25.33 1.47 1.83
CA LYS A 237 -26.78 1.80 1.88
C LYS A 237 -27.46 1.54 3.22
N SER A 238 -26.84 0.79 4.13
CA SER A 238 -27.45 0.50 5.45
C SER A 238 -27.40 1.67 6.44
N LYS A 239 -26.56 2.70 6.21
CA LYS A 239 -26.46 3.87 7.10
C LYS A 239 -27.55 4.95 6.92
N ASN A 240 -28.40 4.84 5.89
CA ASN A 240 -29.44 5.85 5.62
C ASN A 240 -30.88 5.41 5.93
N LYS A 241 -31.04 4.35 6.75
CA LYS A 241 -32.35 3.95 7.29
C LYS A 241 -32.21 3.71 8.80
N ALA A 242 -32.06 4.79 9.53
CA ALA A 242 -32.34 4.89 10.95
C ALA A 242 -32.93 6.26 11.23
#